data_3525ada47aad2dfc8e4d848fa9a19ec2
#
_entry.id   3525ada47aad2dfc8e4d848fa9a19ec2
#
_cell.length_a   1.000
_cell.length_b   1.000
_cell.length_c   1.000
_cell.angle_alpha   90.00
_cell.angle_beta   90.00
_cell.angle_gamma   90.00
#
_symmetry.space_group_name_H-M   'P 1'
#
loop_
_entity.id
_entity.type
_entity.pdbx_description
1 polymer ?
#
loop_
_entity_poly.entity_id
_entity_poly.type
_entity_poly.pdbx_seq_one_letter_code
_entity_poly.pdbx_strand_id
1 'polypeptide(L)'
;MTRSSLTTLVPMSNSFNEEPQNASDASAAQPLDGNEAINLAEQQSKNTAHRNIPPLNLDEIPLADDTANLRQGPSLHDGLLALLPLVGVWQGFGQANDNGEEYAFGQRLVIAHDGENYLRFDSRIWRVDSEGNSVGADQREIGFWRISLKDEIEVTLTNSRGLVEILYGEPVNDRAWQIESASTIVTATGPAAHGPGKRLYGLMPDNSLGWVDERMQDGQLAPHMSAQLTRIAG
;
A
#
# COMPACT_ATOMS: atom_id res chain seq x y z
N MET A 1 -1.71 -46.12 -28.87
CA MET A 1 -2.55 -45.22 -29.68
C MET A 1 -3.11 -44.17 -28.72
N THR A 2 -2.40 -43.10 -28.53
CA THR A 2 -2.72 -41.99 -27.62
C THR A 2 -2.92 -40.73 -28.47
N ARG A 3 -4.14 -40.24 -28.50
CA ARG A 3 -4.47 -38.97 -29.21
C ARG A 3 -4.18 -37.79 -28.27
N SER A 4 -3.24 -36.96 -28.71
CA SER A 4 -2.94 -35.68 -28.16
C SER A 4 -3.96 -34.66 -28.67
N SER A 5 -4.66 -33.98 -27.75
CA SER A 5 -5.55 -32.85 -28.09
C SER A 5 -4.75 -31.54 -28.09
N LEU A 6 -4.50 -31.01 -29.25
CA LEU A 6 -3.99 -29.65 -29.42
C LEU A 6 -5.14 -28.65 -29.18
N THR A 7 -5.01 -27.85 -28.14
CA THR A 7 -5.87 -26.68 -27.91
C THR A 7 -5.45 -25.57 -28.86
N THR A 8 -6.33 -25.23 -29.79
CA THR A 8 -6.15 -24.19 -30.78
C THR A 8 -6.31 -22.81 -30.11
N LEU A 9 -5.25 -22.03 -30.09
CA LEU A 9 -5.29 -20.61 -29.76
C LEU A 9 -6.02 -19.85 -30.89
N VAL A 10 -7.11 -19.16 -30.52
CA VAL A 10 -7.81 -18.25 -31.41
C VAL A 10 -7.03 -16.93 -31.46
N PRO A 11 -6.62 -16.42 -32.64
CA PRO A 11 -5.99 -15.13 -32.73
C PRO A 11 -7.05 -14.03 -32.54
N MET A 12 -6.81 -13.13 -31.58
CA MET A 12 -7.54 -11.86 -31.49
C MET A 12 -7.19 -11.00 -32.71
N SER A 13 -8.17 -10.78 -33.57
CA SER A 13 -8.06 -9.84 -34.68
C SER A 13 -8.09 -8.40 -34.14
N ASN A 14 -6.96 -7.69 -34.26
CA ASN A 14 -6.89 -6.23 -34.15
C ASN A 14 -7.64 -5.60 -35.35
N SER A 15 -8.84 -5.11 -35.10
CA SER A 15 -9.52 -4.19 -36.00
C SER A 15 -9.63 -2.81 -35.35
N PHE A 16 -8.50 -2.09 -35.33
CA PHE A 16 -8.48 -0.64 -35.11
C PHE A 16 -7.87 -0.01 -36.36
N ASN A 17 -8.68 0.17 -37.39
CA ASN A 17 -8.45 1.11 -38.47
C ASN A 17 -9.80 1.55 -38.99
N GLU A 18 -10.40 2.52 -38.32
CA GLU A 18 -11.30 3.48 -38.95
C GLU A 18 -10.73 4.86 -38.66
N GLU A 19 -10.12 5.45 -39.67
CA GLU A 19 -9.81 6.87 -39.73
C GLU A 19 -11.13 7.66 -39.66
N PRO A 20 -11.30 8.62 -38.74
CA PRO A 20 -12.37 9.59 -38.87
C PRO A 20 -11.98 10.63 -39.89
N GLN A 21 -12.51 10.51 -41.12
CA GLN A 21 -12.64 11.64 -42.05
C GLN A 21 -13.65 12.60 -41.44
N ASN A 22 -13.16 13.71 -40.91
CA ASN A 22 -13.67 15.06 -40.91
C ASN A 22 -13.03 15.86 -39.75
N ALA A 23 -11.83 16.34 -40.01
CA ALA A 23 -11.24 17.42 -39.24
C ALA A 23 -11.26 18.69 -40.09
N SER A 24 -12.42 19.32 -40.16
CA SER A 24 -12.56 20.71 -40.63
C SER A 24 -13.68 21.34 -39.82
N ASP A 25 -13.32 21.91 -38.69
CA ASP A 25 -13.86 23.04 -37.96
C ASP A 25 -13.41 23.01 -36.49
N ALA A 26 -12.12 22.80 -36.25
CA ALA A 26 -11.52 23.21 -35.01
C ALA A 26 -11.25 24.73 -35.14
N SER A 27 -12.28 25.55 -34.89
CA SER A 27 -12.07 26.95 -34.52
C SER A 27 -11.09 26.93 -33.36
N ALA A 28 -9.87 27.49 -33.61
CA ALA A 28 -8.86 27.62 -32.58
C ALA A 28 -9.47 28.42 -31.42
N ALA A 29 -9.81 27.74 -30.33
CA ALA A 29 -10.31 28.37 -29.13
C ALA A 29 -9.24 29.37 -28.68
N GLN A 30 -9.56 30.66 -28.66
CA GLN A 30 -8.67 31.69 -28.13
C GLN A 30 -8.31 31.30 -26.69
N PRO A 31 -7.03 31.42 -26.33
CA PRO A 31 -6.62 31.16 -24.94
C PRO A 31 -7.41 32.10 -24.03
N LEU A 32 -8.14 31.51 -23.07
CA LEU A 32 -8.87 32.25 -22.05
C LEU A 32 -7.89 33.06 -21.22
N ASP A 33 -8.26 34.26 -20.83
CA ASP A 33 -7.51 34.99 -19.82
C ASP A 33 -7.59 34.23 -18.47
N GLY A 34 -6.64 34.50 -17.55
CA GLY A 34 -6.55 33.76 -16.29
C GLY A 34 -7.83 33.84 -15.44
N ASN A 35 -8.52 34.98 -15.44
CA ASN A 35 -9.78 35.16 -14.70
C ASN A 35 -10.95 34.39 -15.38
N GLU A 36 -11.01 34.41 -16.70
CA GLU A 36 -12.03 33.68 -17.47
C GLU A 36 -11.86 32.17 -17.29
N ALA A 37 -10.61 31.67 -17.26
CA ALA A 37 -10.31 30.26 -17.01
C ALA A 37 -10.73 29.84 -15.59
N ILE A 38 -10.49 30.67 -14.57
CA ILE A 38 -10.93 30.43 -13.19
C ILE A 38 -12.45 30.41 -13.07
N ASN A 39 -13.15 31.40 -13.67
CA ASN A 39 -14.60 31.47 -13.65
C ASN A 39 -15.24 30.25 -14.35
N LEU A 40 -14.67 29.84 -15.49
CA LEU A 40 -15.14 28.65 -16.20
C LEU A 40 -14.93 27.36 -15.37
N ALA A 41 -13.78 27.23 -14.75
CA ALA A 41 -13.50 26.09 -13.86
C ALA A 41 -14.43 26.07 -12.64
N GLU A 42 -14.73 27.22 -12.05
CA GLU A 42 -15.69 27.34 -10.96
C GLU A 42 -17.11 26.94 -11.39
N GLN A 43 -17.56 27.41 -12.55
CA GLN A 43 -18.88 27.00 -13.09
C GLN A 43 -18.93 25.50 -13.39
N GLN A 44 -17.90 24.95 -14.00
CA GLN A 44 -17.81 23.50 -14.26
C GLN A 44 -17.81 22.70 -12.96
N SER A 45 -17.08 23.15 -11.93
CA SER A 45 -17.06 22.51 -10.62
C SER A 45 -18.45 22.53 -9.96
N LYS A 46 -19.17 23.66 -10.01
CA LYS A 46 -20.54 23.75 -9.50
C LYS A 46 -21.50 22.81 -10.25
N ASN A 47 -21.38 22.76 -11.58
CA ASN A 47 -22.23 21.91 -12.42
C ASN A 47 -21.94 20.40 -12.25
N THR A 48 -20.73 20.06 -11.83
CA THR A 48 -20.29 18.68 -11.62
C THR A 48 -20.16 18.30 -10.15
N ALA A 49 -20.56 19.18 -9.22
CA ALA A 49 -20.45 18.96 -7.77
C ALA A 49 -21.06 17.62 -7.32
N HIS A 50 -22.18 17.23 -7.93
CA HIS A 50 -22.85 15.95 -7.65
C HIS A 50 -22.01 14.72 -8.06
N ARG A 51 -21.05 14.86 -8.99
CA ARG A 51 -20.13 13.77 -9.39
C ARG A 51 -18.95 13.62 -8.43
N ASN A 52 -18.63 14.67 -7.68
CA ASN A 52 -17.52 14.71 -6.72
C ASN A 52 -17.95 14.28 -5.32
N ILE A 53 -19.24 14.16 -5.09
CA ILE A 53 -19.82 13.65 -3.83
C ILE A 53 -20.19 12.19 -4.08
N PRO A 54 -19.58 11.24 -3.38
CA PRO A 54 -19.99 9.85 -3.44
C PRO A 54 -21.50 9.75 -3.15
N PRO A 55 -22.28 8.93 -3.90
CA PRO A 55 -23.66 8.70 -3.57
C PRO A 55 -23.76 8.21 -2.12
N LEU A 56 -24.72 8.75 -1.36
CA LEU A 56 -24.95 8.39 0.04
C LEU A 56 -25.39 6.91 0.19
N ASN A 57 -25.90 6.32 -0.87
CA ASN A 57 -26.30 4.91 -0.96
C ASN A 57 -25.47 4.26 -2.07
N LEU A 58 -24.28 3.80 -1.73
CA LEU A 58 -23.57 2.83 -2.56
C LEU A 58 -24.27 1.48 -2.40
N ASP A 59 -24.57 0.81 -3.51
CA ASP A 59 -25.02 -0.57 -3.46
C ASP A 59 -23.97 -1.40 -2.71
N GLU A 60 -24.42 -2.24 -1.78
CA GLU A 60 -23.54 -3.17 -1.08
C GLU A 60 -22.92 -4.11 -2.12
N ILE A 61 -21.60 -4.19 -2.13
CA ILE A 61 -20.91 -5.20 -2.92
C ILE A 61 -21.10 -6.57 -2.24
N PRO A 62 -21.23 -7.68 -2.98
CA PRO A 62 -21.46 -9.01 -2.42
C PRO A 62 -20.18 -9.64 -1.86
N LEU A 63 -19.37 -8.86 -1.15
CA LEU A 63 -18.11 -9.23 -0.55
C LEU A 63 -18.10 -8.77 0.91
N ALA A 64 -17.35 -9.47 1.75
CA ALA A 64 -17.16 -9.06 3.13
C ALA A 64 -16.31 -7.78 3.20
N ASP A 65 -16.63 -6.92 4.15
CA ASP A 65 -15.78 -5.77 4.47
C ASP A 65 -14.50 -6.22 5.18
N ASP A 66 -13.43 -5.45 4.98
CA ASP A 66 -12.21 -5.59 5.75
C ASP A 66 -12.45 -5.43 7.26
N THR A 67 -11.93 -6.33 8.06
CA THR A 67 -11.93 -6.23 9.50
C THR A 67 -10.52 -6.34 10.08
N ALA A 68 -10.19 -5.49 11.04
CA ALA A 68 -9.00 -5.60 11.88
C ALA A 68 -9.33 -6.21 13.24
N ASN A 69 -10.52 -6.80 13.40
CA ASN A 69 -11.00 -7.40 14.64
C ASN A 69 -11.38 -8.87 14.40
N LEU A 70 -10.58 -9.79 14.91
CA LEU A 70 -10.78 -11.23 14.76
C LEU A 70 -12.08 -11.77 15.36
N ARG A 71 -12.85 -10.96 16.10
CA ARG A 71 -14.15 -11.31 16.68
C ARG A 71 -15.33 -10.81 15.87
N GLN A 72 -15.09 -10.08 14.79
CA GLN A 72 -16.11 -9.45 13.94
C GLN A 72 -15.81 -9.73 12.47
N GLY A 73 -16.87 -9.83 11.68
CA GLY A 73 -16.75 -10.11 10.24
C GLY A 73 -16.48 -11.60 9.95
N PRO A 74 -15.89 -11.92 8.79
CA PRO A 74 -15.57 -13.28 8.40
C PRO A 74 -14.45 -13.87 9.28
N SER A 75 -14.34 -15.21 9.31
CA SER A 75 -13.20 -15.86 9.93
C SER A 75 -11.93 -15.60 9.13
N LEU A 76 -10.79 -15.49 9.82
CA LEU A 76 -9.50 -15.41 9.14
C LEU A 76 -9.28 -16.70 8.33
N HIS A 77 -8.77 -16.57 7.11
CA HIS A 77 -8.44 -17.71 6.26
C HIS A 77 -7.38 -18.60 6.91
N ASP A 78 -7.59 -19.93 6.87
CA ASP A 78 -6.71 -20.91 7.54
C ASP A 78 -5.24 -20.81 7.09
N GLY A 79 -4.99 -20.45 5.82
CA GLY A 79 -3.65 -20.22 5.29
C GLY A 79 -2.89 -19.03 5.91
N LEU A 80 -3.57 -18.17 6.70
CA LEU A 80 -3.00 -16.98 7.31
C LEU A 80 -2.77 -17.10 8.82
N LEU A 81 -2.97 -18.28 9.41
CA LEU A 81 -2.87 -18.48 10.87
C LEU A 81 -1.50 -18.09 11.43
N ALA A 82 -0.43 -18.25 10.66
CA ALA A 82 0.92 -17.79 11.03
C ALA A 82 1.03 -16.25 11.17
N LEU A 83 0.12 -15.49 10.54
CA LEU A 83 0.06 -14.03 10.56
C LEU A 83 -1.05 -13.49 11.46
N LEU A 84 -1.87 -14.37 12.05
CA LEU A 84 -3.00 -14.00 12.92
C LEU A 84 -2.63 -12.96 13.98
N PRO A 85 -1.49 -13.07 14.69
CA PRO A 85 -1.14 -12.11 15.72
C PRO A 85 -0.89 -10.67 15.21
N LEU A 86 -0.68 -10.48 13.91
CA LEU A 86 -0.49 -9.16 13.31
C LEU A 86 -1.82 -8.42 13.08
N VAL A 87 -2.93 -9.14 12.93
CA VAL A 87 -4.25 -8.54 12.67
C VAL A 87 -4.63 -7.58 13.78
N GLY A 88 -4.97 -6.34 13.42
CA GLY A 88 -5.35 -5.31 14.38
C GLY A 88 -5.09 -3.90 13.85
N VAL A 89 -5.47 -2.93 14.68
CA VAL A 89 -5.10 -1.52 14.54
C VAL A 89 -4.05 -1.19 15.59
N TRP A 90 -2.89 -0.75 15.12
CA TRP A 90 -1.71 -0.47 15.93
C TRP A 90 -1.36 1.01 15.85
N GLN A 91 -0.95 1.62 16.94
CA GLN A 91 -0.53 3.02 16.95
C GLN A 91 0.59 3.25 17.97
N GLY A 92 1.56 4.09 17.59
CA GLY A 92 2.69 4.43 18.45
C GLY A 92 3.68 5.34 17.77
N PHE A 93 4.91 5.28 18.22
CA PHE A 93 5.97 6.17 17.79
C PHE A 93 7.19 5.38 17.33
N GLY A 94 8.02 6.03 16.53
CA GLY A 94 9.26 5.47 16.01
C GLY A 94 10.31 6.53 15.71
N GLN A 95 11.44 6.03 15.24
CA GLN A 95 12.59 6.82 14.80
C GLN A 95 12.95 6.41 13.36
N ALA A 96 13.36 7.37 12.58
CA ALA A 96 13.84 7.18 11.22
C ALA A 96 15.22 7.82 11.05
N ASN A 97 16.03 7.20 10.19
CA ASN A 97 17.23 7.79 9.63
C ASN A 97 17.12 7.71 8.12
N ASP A 98 16.78 8.82 7.48
CA ASP A 98 16.65 8.92 6.03
C ASP A 98 17.85 9.69 5.46
N ASN A 99 18.84 8.94 4.93
CA ASN A 99 20.07 9.52 4.37
C ASN A 99 20.84 10.44 5.34
N GLY A 100 20.87 10.09 6.65
CA GLY A 100 21.55 10.85 7.69
C GLY A 100 20.68 11.94 8.34
N GLU A 101 19.44 12.14 7.91
CA GLU A 101 18.46 12.94 8.62
C GLU A 101 17.72 12.06 9.64
N GLU A 102 17.96 12.27 10.92
CA GLU A 102 17.25 11.57 11.99
C GLU A 102 16.01 12.36 12.41
N TYR A 103 14.86 11.67 12.51
CA TYR A 103 13.64 12.27 12.99
C TYR A 103 12.72 11.28 13.69
N ALA A 104 11.88 11.79 14.60
CA ALA A 104 10.83 11.02 15.25
C ALA A 104 9.55 11.05 14.42
N PHE A 105 8.79 9.96 14.45
CA PHE A 105 7.51 9.86 13.77
C PHE A 105 6.46 9.17 14.62
N GLY A 106 5.19 9.52 14.37
CA GLY A 106 4.04 8.73 14.80
C GLY A 106 3.56 7.84 13.68
N GLN A 107 3.03 6.67 14.02
CA GLN A 107 2.51 5.71 13.06
C GLN A 107 1.17 5.15 13.49
N ARG A 108 0.25 5.00 12.52
CA ARG A 108 -0.90 4.11 12.62
C ARG A 108 -0.77 3.03 11.54
N LEU A 109 -0.82 1.79 11.97
CA LEU A 109 -0.77 0.61 11.12
C LEU A 109 -2.08 -0.16 11.29
N VAL A 110 -2.74 -0.46 10.16
CA VAL A 110 -3.94 -1.30 10.10
C VAL A 110 -3.59 -2.56 9.33
N ILE A 111 -3.75 -3.71 9.96
CA ILE A 111 -3.64 -5.02 9.33
C ILE A 111 -5.01 -5.68 9.45
N ALA A 112 -5.69 -5.85 8.32
CA ALA A 112 -7.07 -6.29 8.23
C ALA A 112 -7.21 -7.46 7.25
N HIS A 113 -8.34 -8.18 7.34
CA HIS A 113 -8.70 -9.25 6.41
C HIS A 113 -10.20 -9.18 6.09
N ASP A 114 -10.60 -9.80 5.00
CA ASP A 114 -11.98 -9.98 4.54
C ASP A 114 -12.40 -11.46 4.48
N GLY A 115 -11.56 -12.36 5.01
CA GLY A 115 -11.75 -13.81 4.98
C GLY A 115 -11.03 -14.51 3.82
N GLU A 116 -10.51 -13.77 2.86
CA GLU A 116 -9.73 -14.28 1.75
C GLU A 116 -8.27 -14.55 2.14
N ASN A 117 -7.51 -15.21 1.27
CA ASN A 117 -6.13 -15.63 1.54
C ASN A 117 -5.12 -14.49 1.42
N TYR A 118 -5.38 -13.37 2.06
CA TYR A 118 -4.45 -12.24 2.22
C TYR A 118 -4.82 -11.37 3.42
N LEU A 119 -3.82 -10.65 3.97
CA LEU A 119 -4.04 -9.52 4.86
C LEU A 119 -3.82 -8.23 4.09
N ARG A 120 -4.70 -7.26 4.26
CA ARG A 120 -4.49 -5.89 3.83
C ARG A 120 -3.62 -5.15 4.85
N PHE A 121 -2.62 -4.44 4.36
CA PHE A 121 -1.69 -3.63 5.13
C PHE A 121 -1.86 -2.16 4.75
N ASP A 122 -2.10 -1.28 5.73
CA ASP A 122 -2.20 0.18 5.55
C ASP A 122 -1.44 0.87 6.69
N SER A 123 -0.32 1.48 6.38
CA SER A 123 0.52 2.23 7.30
C SER A 123 0.48 3.71 6.97
N ARG A 124 0.23 4.55 7.97
CA ARG A 124 0.31 6.01 7.88
C ARG A 124 1.31 6.52 8.88
N ILE A 125 2.28 7.27 8.38
CA ILE A 125 3.38 7.86 9.15
C ILE A 125 3.28 9.37 9.05
N TRP A 126 3.53 10.05 10.17
CA TRP A 126 3.62 11.51 10.25
C TRP A 126 4.80 11.90 11.11
N ARG A 127 5.46 13.01 10.77
CA ARG A 127 6.56 13.56 11.58
C ARG A 127 6.02 14.18 12.85
N VAL A 128 6.79 14.06 13.94
CA VAL A 128 6.45 14.64 15.25
C VAL A 128 7.60 15.53 15.75
N ASP A 129 7.24 16.55 16.52
CA ASP A 129 8.19 17.37 17.26
C ASP A 129 8.67 16.69 18.54
N SER A 130 9.51 17.38 19.31
CA SER A 130 10.04 16.88 20.59
C SER A 130 8.99 16.66 21.67
N GLU A 131 7.79 17.24 21.52
CA GLU A 131 6.66 17.07 22.41
C GLU A 131 5.70 15.97 21.96
N GLY A 132 5.94 15.37 20.78
CA GLY A 132 5.12 14.31 20.19
C GLY A 132 3.93 14.84 19.38
N ASN A 133 3.83 16.15 19.13
CA ASN A 133 2.79 16.72 18.28
C ASN A 133 3.10 16.50 16.80
N SER A 134 2.06 16.26 15.99
CA SER A 134 2.22 16.12 14.54
C SER A 134 2.62 17.45 13.91
N VAL A 135 3.72 17.44 13.16
CA VAL A 135 4.20 18.60 12.39
C VAL A 135 4.00 18.44 10.88
N GLY A 136 3.50 17.30 10.42
CA GLY A 136 3.17 17.08 9.02
C GLY A 136 3.10 15.60 8.64
N ALA A 137 2.46 15.32 7.50
CA ALA A 137 2.45 13.98 6.94
C ALA A 137 3.86 13.60 6.46
N ASP A 138 4.22 12.32 6.60
CA ASP A 138 5.47 11.80 6.06
C ASP A 138 5.18 10.82 4.91
N GLN A 139 4.87 9.56 5.21
CA GLN A 139 4.58 8.60 4.15
C GLN A 139 3.35 7.74 4.47
N ARG A 140 2.76 7.23 3.43
CA ARG A 140 1.76 6.17 3.49
C ARG A 140 2.25 4.98 2.71
N GLU A 141 2.08 3.78 3.28
CA GLU A 141 2.43 2.52 2.65
C GLU A 141 1.20 1.61 2.69
N ILE A 142 0.91 0.98 1.56
CA ILE A 142 -0.23 0.05 1.43
C ILE A 142 0.23 -1.22 0.71
N GLY A 143 -0.44 -2.33 0.99
CA GLY A 143 -0.14 -3.58 0.31
C GLY A 143 -0.86 -4.78 0.88
N PHE A 144 -0.36 -5.95 0.51
CA PHE A 144 -0.93 -7.24 0.89
C PHE A 144 0.14 -8.18 1.42
N TRP A 145 -0.21 -8.93 2.44
CA TRP A 145 0.58 -10.03 2.99
C TRP A 145 -0.15 -11.34 2.71
N ARG A 146 0.55 -12.33 2.23
CA ARG A 146 0.03 -13.64 1.87
C ARG A 146 0.99 -14.72 2.35
N ILE A 147 0.49 -15.96 2.42
CA ILE A 147 1.34 -17.15 2.56
C ILE A 147 1.33 -17.87 1.21
N SER A 148 2.52 -18.17 0.69
CA SER A 148 2.70 -18.91 -0.55
C SER A 148 2.38 -20.41 -0.38
N LEU A 149 2.28 -21.14 -1.50
CA LEU A 149 2.15 -22.60 -1.48
C LEU A 149 3.39 -23.32 -0.92
N LYS A 150 4.46 -22.60 -0.62
CA LYS A 150 5.69 -23.11 0.00
C LYS A 150 5.82 -22.70 1.46
N ASP A 151 4.72 -22.20 2.06
CA ASP A 151 4.68 -21.65 3.41
C ASP A 151 5.58 -20.42 3.65
N GLU A 152 5.98 -19.73 2.57
CA GLU A 152 6.73 -18.47 2.65
C GLU A 152 5.76 -17.29 2.79
N ILE A 153 6.15 -16.28 3.53
CA ILE A 153 5.44 -14.98 3.56
C ILE A 153 5.75 -14.25 2.27
N GLU A 154 4.72 -13.86 1.53
CA GLU A 154 4.82 -12.99 0.36
C GLU A 154 4.20 -11.63 0.69
N VAL A 155 4.94 -10.56 0.45
CA VAL A 155 4.46 -9.19 0.69
C VAL A 155 4.64 -8.35 -0.56
N THR A 156 3.58 -7.63 -0.93
CA THR A 156 3.64 -6.61 -1.97
C THR A 156 3.26 -5.27 -1.36
N LEU A 157 4.15 -4.29 -1.48
CA LEU A 157 3.98 -2.96 -0.90
C LEU A 157 4.16 -1.87 -1.94
N THR A 158 3.46 -0.77 -1.77
CA THR A 158 3.72 0.50 -2.44
C THR A 158 3.60 1.64 -1.46
N ASN A 159 4.39 2.69 -1.64
CA ASN A 159 4.33 3.85 -0.77
C ASN A 159 4.07 5.17 -1.52
N SER A 160 3.65 6.19 -0.79
CA SER A 160 3.32 7.51 -1.32
C SER A 160 4.53 8.29 -1.87
N ARG A 161 5.76 7.80 -1.64
CA ARG A 161 7.00 8.39 -2.17
C ARG A 161 7.43 7.79 -3.52
N GLY A 162 6.64 6.85 -4.07
CA GLY A 162 6.90 6.26 -5.38
C GLY A 162 7.78 5.01 -5.35
N LEU A 163 7.72 4.23 -4.27
CA LEU A 163 8.36 2.93 -4.13
C LEU A 163 7.33 1.82 -4.32
N VAL A 164 7.72 0.76 -5.02
CA VAL A 164 7.02 -0.53 -5.10
C VAL A 164 8.01 -1.63 -4.71
N GLU A 165 7.58 -2.54 -3.85
CA GLU A 165 8.45 -3.57 -3.30
C GLU A 165 7.74 -4.92 -3.24
N ILE A 166 8.46 -5.99 -3.61
CA ILE A 166 8.09 -7.38 -3.38
C ILE A 166 9.08 -7.93 -2.36
N LEU A 167 8.55 -8.45 -1.25
CA LEU A 167 9.35 -9.04 -0.20
C LEU A 167 8.90 -10.48 0.04
N TYR A 168 9.87 -11.33 0.38
CA TYR A 168 9.64 -12.69 0.84
C TYR A 168 10.21 -12.88 2.23
N GLY A 169 9.63 -13.80 2.99
CA GLY A 169 10.12 -14.09 4.32
C GLY A 169 9.46 -15.28 4.96
N GLU A 170 9.74 -15.41 6.26
CA GLU A 170 9.26 -16.51 7.07
C GLU A 170 8.95 -16.07 8.51
N PRO A 171 8.08 -16.79 9.22
CA PRO A 171 7.98 -16.66 10.65
C PRO A 171 9.30 -17.10 11.30
N VAL A 172 9.93 -16.21 12.07
CA VAL A 172 11.11 -16.54 12.89
C VAL A 172 10.70 -17.42 14.09
N ASN A 173 9.50 -17.11 14.62
CA ASN A 173 8.79 -17.87 15.65
C ASN A 173 7.33 -17.40 15.70
N ASP A 174 6.54 -17.90 16.66
CA ASP A 174 5.12 -17.57 16.81
C ASP A 174 4.82 -16.08 17.05
N ARG A 175 5.85 -15.26 17.29
CA ARG A 175 5.74 -13.85 17.65
C ARG A 175 6.62 -12.93 16.82
N ALA A 176 7.35 -13.45 15.83
CA ALA A 176 8.26 -12.65 15.02
C ALA A 176 8.28 -13.11 13.56
N TRP A 177 8.35 -12.15 12.65
CA TRP A 177 8.30 -12.34 11.20
C TRP A 177 9.37 -11.51 10.54
N GLN A 178 10.16 -12.13 9.69
CA GLN A 178 11.20 -11.47 8.92
C GLN A 178 10.86 -11.51 7.44
N ILE A 179 11.02 -10.39 6.75
CA ILE A 179 10.83 -10.28 5.29
C ILE A 179 11.99 -9.50 4.68
N GLU A 180 12.40 -9.89 3.47
CA GLU A 180 13.50 -9.29 2.73
C GLU A 180 13.08 -8.93 1.30
N SER A 181 13.60 -7.83 0.77
CA SER A 181 13.28 -7.37 -0.58
C SER A 181 13.81 -8.33 -1.64
N ALA A 182 12.91 -8.88 -2.44
CA ALA A 182 13.25 -9.61 -3.66
C ALA A 182 13.28 -8.69 -4.88
N SER A 183 12.49 -7.62 -4.86
CA SER A 183 12.46 -6.61 -5.91
C SER A 183 12.06 -5.26 -5.34
N THR A 184 12.79 -4.22 -5.70
CA THR A 184 12.52 -2.83 -5.32
C THR A 184 12.52 -1.98 -6.58
N ILE A 185 11.40 -1.30 -6.84
CA ILE A 185 11.22 -0.42 -8.01
C ILE A 185 10.86 0.98 -7.50
N VAL A 186 11.55 1.98 -8.03
CA VAL A 186 11.35 3.38 -7.66
C VAL A 186 10.94 4.17 -8.90
N THR A 187 9.95 5.05 -8.76
CA THR A 187 9.53 5.96 -9.84
C THR A 187 10.61 7.01 -10.11
N ALA A 188 10.57 7.66 -11.26
CA ALA A 188 11.56 8.67 -11.66
C ALA A 188 11.68 9.85 -10.65
N THR A 189 10.65 10.11 -9.87
CA THR A 189 10.61 11.16 -8.83
C THR A 189 10.69 10.60 -7.41
N GLY A 190 10.86 9.29 -7.26
CA GLY A 190 10.99 8.62 -5.98
C GLY A 190 12.39 8.76 -5.37
N PRO A 191 12.62 8.21 -4.17
CA PRO A 191 13.88 8.34 -3.45
C PRO A 191 15.01 7.62 -4.18
N ALA A 192 15.99 8.37 -4.69
CA ALA A 192 17.09 7.84 -5.52
C ALA A 192 18.00 6.84 -4.79
N ALA A 193 18.07 6.86 -3.47
CA ALA A 193 18.96 6.05 -2.66
C ALA A 193 18.24 4.90 -1.92
N HIS A 194 17.00 4.57 -2.29
CA HIS A 194 16.25 3.51 -1.61
C HIS A 194 16.62 2.14 -2.16
N GLY A 195 17.60 1.50 -1.53
CA GLY A 195 18.04 0.15 -1.84
C GLY A 195 17.08 -0.93 -1.33
N PRO A 196 17.32 -2.21 -1.69
CA PRO A 196 16.62 -3.32 -1.09
C PRO A 196 16.82 -3.34 0.43
N GLY A 197 15.89 -3.93 1.16
CA GLY A 197 15.90 -3.90 2.60
C GLY A 197 15.43 -5.20 3.23
N LYS A 198 15.42 -5.16 4.56
CA LYS A 198 14.97 -6.23 5.44
C LYS A 198 14.11 -5.63 6.53
N ARG A 199 12.98 -6.27 6.80
CA ARG A 199 12.10 -5.87 7.90
C ARG A 199 11.92 -7.03 8.87
N LEU A 200 11.96 -6.70 10.15
CA LEU A 200 11.62 -7.61 11.23
C LEU A 200 10.44 -7.02 11.99
N TYR A 201 9.38 -7.79 12.12
CA TYR A 201 8.24 -7.49 13.00
C TYR A 201 8.25 -8.45 14.18
N GLY A 202 7.94 -7.98 15.38
CA GLY A 202 7.91 -8.82 16.56
C GLY A 202 6.95 -8.32 17.63
N LEU A 203 6.19 -9.23 18.25
CA LEU A 203 5.41 -8.93 19.43
C LEU A 203 6.30 -8.95 20.66
N MET A 204 6.38 -7.80 21.32
CA MET A 204 7.11 -7.61 22.56
C MET A 204 6.42 -8.32 23.74
N PRO A 205 7.06 -8.48 24.89
CA PRO A 205 6.45 -9.13 26.08
C PRO A 205 5.16 -8.48 26.56
N ASP A 206 4.99 -7.18 26.36
CA ASP A 206 3.79 -6.40 26.67
C ASP A 206 2.69 -6.47 25.59
N ASN A 207 2.90 -7.32 24.56
CA ASN A 207 2.06 -7.45 23.37
C ASN A 207 1.99 -6.20 22.48
N SER A 208 2.88 -5.22 22.64
CA SER A 208 3.12 -4.21 21.62
C SER A 208 3.81 -4.82 20.39
N LEU A 209 3.60 -4.24 19.23
CA LEU A 209 4.26 -4.62 17.99
C LEU A 209 5.50 -3.74 17.79
N GLY A 210 6.68 -4.34 17.89
CA GLY A 210 7.93 -3.73 17.45
C GLY A 210 8.22 -4.06 15.99
N TRP A 211 8.77 -3.12 15.24
CA TRP A 211 9.32 -3.42 13.92
C TRP A 211 10.57 -2.60 13.64
N VAL A 212 11.44 -3.16 12.80
CA VAL A 212 12.69 -2.54 12.34
C VAL A 212 12.78 -2.72 10.83
N ASP A 213 13.15 -1.68 10.12
CA ASP A 213 13.47 -1.66 8.70
C ASP A 213 14.93 -1.27 8.53
N GLU A 214 15.69 -2.10 7.83
CA GLU A 214 17.07 -1.86 7.44
C GLU A 214 17.14 -1.76 5.92
N ARG A 215 17.93 -0.84 5.41
CA ARG A 215 18.09 -0.63 3.96
C ARG A 215 19.54 -0.75 3.54
N MET A 216 19.76 -1.27 2.33
CA MET A 216 21.09 -1.37 1.76
C MET A 216 21.63 0.03 1.44
N GLN A 217 22.71 0.42 2.09
CA GLN A 217 23.45 1.65 1.88
C GLN A 217 24.93 1.30 1.74
N ASP A 218 25.58 1.73 0.67
CA ASP A 218 27.00 1.48 0.40
C ASP A 218 27.42 0.00 0.52
N GLY A 219 26.52 -0.91 0.14
CA GLY A 219 26.77 -2.35 0.17
C GLY A 219 26.58 -3.03 1.52
N GLN A 220 26.03 -2.34 2.51
CA GLN A 220 25.71 -2.87 3.84
C GLN A 220 24.29 -2.51 4.26
N LEU A 221 23.64 -3.38 5.05
CA LEU A 221 22.36 -3.05 5.68
C LEU A 221 22.61 -2.02 6.80
N ALA A 222 21.88 -0.91 6.74
CA ALA A 222 21.89 0.14 7.74
C ALA A 222 20.47 0.38 8.30
N PRO A 223 20.33 0.71 9.59
CA PRO A 223 19.05 1.06 10.16
C PRO A 223 18.43 2.23 9.42
N HIS A 224 17.16 2.07 9.02
CA HIS A 224 16.39 3.10 8.31
C HIS A 224 15.22 3.59 9.17
N MET A 225 14.36 2.67 9.64
CA MET A 225 13.21 3.01 10.48
C MET A 225 12.98 1.95 11.54
N SER A 226 12.42 2.36 12.68
CA SER A 226 11.92 1.44 13.69
C SER A 226 10.78 2.07 14.48
N ALA A 227 9.82 1.27 14.96
CA ALA A 227 8.77 1.75 15.83
C ALA A 227 8.31 0.69 16.83
N GLN A 228 7.65 1.17 17.89
CA GLN A 228 6.90 0.35 18.81
C GLN A 228 5.45 0.85 18.85
N LEU A 229 4.51 -0.05 18.61
CA LEU A 229 3.10 0.26 18.43
C LEU A 229 2.25 -0.53 19.43
N THR A 230 1.36 0.14 20.09
CA THR A 230 0.35 -0.48 20.97
C THR A 230 -0.88 -0.86 20.14
N ARG A 231 -1.48 -2.03 20.40
CA ARG A 231 -2.73 -2.43 19.77
C ARG A 231 -3.87 -1.59 20.32
N ILE A 232 -4.58 -0.87 19.47
CA ILE A 232 -5.74 -0.04 19.86
C ILE A 232 -7.08 -0.67 19.47
N ALA A 233 -7.06 -1.65 18.56
CA ALA A 233 -8.19 -2.51 18.21
C ALA A 233 -7.68 -3.84 17.61
N GLY A 234 -8.44 -4.96 17.80
CA GLY A 234 -8.10 -6.27 17.26
C GLY A 234 -8.56 -7.43 18.11
#